data_52657180443453fb408584686bb29d24
#
_entry.id   52657180443453fb408584686bb29d24
#
_cell.length_a   1.000
_cell.length_b   1.000
_cell.length_c   1.000
_cell.angle_alpha   90.00
_cell.angle_beta   90.00
_cell.angle_gamma   90.00
#
_symmetry.space_group_name_H-M   'P 1'
#
loop_
_entity.id
_entity.type
_entity.pdbx_description
1 polymer ?
#
loop_
_entity_poly.entity_id
_entity_poly.type
_entity_poly.pdbx_seq_one_letter_code
_entity_poly.pdbx_strand_id
1 'polypeptide(L)'
;MPPPVLIPDARTLDGLATEVPGAVRSLAAAFWPGALTLIVKAQPTLTWDLGETRGTVALRVPDHPLALALLRRTGPLAVSSANRTGRPAATTAADAAEQLGEAIAVVLDGGPTPGNAPSTIVDATGDRLRVIRLGAIPLAELRAVADVLGPDEPREPAHDEPAAGSAEATGGADAPGDGR
;
A
#
# COMPACT_ATOMS: atom_id res chain seq x y z
N MET A 1 7.65 -8.68 -8.78
CA MET A 1 6.75 -7.70 -8.14
C MET A 1 6.85 -6.42 -8.96
N PRO A 2 5.74 -5.81 -9.37
CA PRO A 2 5.75 -4.55 -10.13
C PRO A 2 6.53 -3.46 -9.40
N PRO A 3 7.14 -2.50 -10.13
CA PRO A 3 7.87 -1.41 -9.53
C PRO A 3 6.94 -0.52 -8.70
N PRO A 4 7.33 -0.07 -7.51
CA PRO A 4 6.58 0.92 -6.78
C PRO A 4 6.63 2.27 -7.49
N VAL A 5 5.58 3.07 -7.27
CA VAL A 5 5.45 4.43 -7.80
C VAL A 5 5.62 5.43 -6.66
N LEU A 6 6.60 6.31 -6.79
CA LEU A 6 6.75 7.44 -5.89
C LEU A 6 5.80 8.57 -6.28
N ILE A 7 5.16 9.15 -5.28
CA ILE A 7 4.19 10.24 -5.44
C ILE A 7 4.59 11.46 -4.59
N PRO A 8 4.24 12.70 -5.01
CA PRO A 8 4.67 13.92 -4.33
C PRO A 8 4.03 14.14 -2.96
N ASP A 9 2.81 13.64 -2.76
CA ASP A 9 2.03 13.79 -1.53
C ASP A 9 0.91 12.76 -1.43
N ALA A 10 0.27 12.66 -0.25
CA ALA A 10 -0.80 11.70 0.00
C ALA A 10 -2.10 11.98 -0.79
N ARG A 11 -2.32 13.22 -1.30
CA ARG A 11 -3.51 13.55 -2.10
C ARG A 11 -3.47 12.86 -3.45
N THR A 12 -2.27 12.62 -3.97
CA THR A 12 -2.06 11.90 -5.23
C THR A 12 -2.61 10.47 -5.18
N LEU A 13 -2.74 9.87 -3.99
CA LEU A 13 -3.36 8.56 -3.78
C LEU A 13 -4.78 8.50 -4.39
N ASP A 14 -5.59 9.53 -4.22
CA ASP A 14 -6.99 9.55 -4.68
C ASP A 14 -7.11 9.57 -6.21
N GLY A 15 -6.09 10.09 -6.89
CA GLY A 15 -6.04 10.08 -8.36
C GLY A 15 -5.55 8.77 -8.97
N LEU A 16 -4.84 7.94 -8.21
CA LEU A 16 -4.17 6.74 -8.69
C LEU A 16 -4.81 5.43 -8.19
N ALA A 17 -5.57 5.51 -7.11
CA ALA A 17 -6.18 4.35 -6.46
C ALA A 17 -7.70 4.47 -6.39
N THR A 18 -8.36 3.33 -6.38
CA THR A 18 -9.81 3.22 -6.16
C THR A 18 -10.09 2.38 -4.90
N GLU A 19 -11.29 2.52 -4.34
CA GLU A 19 -11.72 1.75 -3.16
C GLU A 19 -10.70 1.81 -1.99
N VAL A 20 -10.14 2.98 -1.71
CA VAL A 20 -9.10 3.15 -0.68
C VAL A 20 -9.69 3.03 0.72
N PRO A 21 -9.38 1.97 1.49
CA PRO A 21 -9.88 1.80 2.85
C PRO A 21 -9.44 2.93 3.79
N GLY A 22 -10.24 3.24 4.81
CA GLY A 22 -9.89 4.22 5.84
C GLY A 22 -8.57 3.90 6.56
N ALA A 23 -8.31 2.62 6.81
CA ALA A 23 -7.06 2.16 7.41
C ALA A 23 -5.81 2.49 6.56
N VAL A 24 -5.91 2.45 5.22
CA VAL A 24 -4.84 2.88 4.30
C VAL A 24 -4.56 4.37 4.48
N ARG A 25 -5.61 5.20 4.60
CA ARG A 25 -5.46 6.64 4.83
C ARG A 25 -4.81 6.94 6.18
N SER A 26 -5.17 6.18 7.21
CA SER A 26 -4.55 6.30 8.53
C SER A 26 -3.06 5.95 8.50
N LEU A 27 -2.69 4.85 7.83
CA LEU A 27 -1.29 4.46 7.65
C LEU A 27 -0.52 5.51 6.82
N ALA A 28 -1.11 6.00 5.74
CA ALA A 28 -0.51 7.06 4.92
C ALA A 28 -0.28 8.35 5.74
N ALA A 29 -1.25 8.76 6.54
CA ALA A 29 -1.14 9.95 7.39
C ALA A 29 -0.06 9.80 8.49
N ALA A 30 0.14 8.59 9.01
CA ALA A 30 1.11 8.32 10.06
C ALA A 30 2.55 8.15 9.52
N PHE A 31 2.72 7.58 8.31
CA PHE A 31 4.03 7.13 7.83
C PHE A 31 4.47 7.75 6.50
N TRP A 32 3.71 8.68 5.93
CA TRP A 32 4.11 9.46 4.77
C TRP A 32 4.30 10.95 5.09
N PRO A 33 5.40 11.55 4.60
CA PRO A 33 6.52 10.99 3.85
C PRO A 33 7.33 9.99 4.68
N GLY A 34 7.78 8.88 4.06
CA GLY A 34 8.55 7.89 4.81
C GLY A 34 8.76 6.55 4.10
N ALA A 35 9.09 5.55 4.91
CA ALA A 35 9.49 4.21 4.45
C ALA A 35 8.31 3.21 4.37
N LEU A 36 7.08 3.69 4.14
CA LEU A 36 5.90 2.85 3.91
C LEU A 36 5.55 2.81 2.42
N THR A 37 5.37 1.61 1.88
CA THR A 37 4.78 1.37 0.56
C THR A 37 3.43 0.69 0.76
N LEU A 38 2.38 1.24 0.15
CA LEU A 38 1.01 0.72 0.20
C LEU A 38 0.63 0.17 -1.17
N ILE A 39 0.23 -1.10 -1.23
CA ILE A 39 -0.35 -1.71 -2.44
C ILE A 39 -1.86 -1.55 -2.34
N VAL A 40 -2.45 -0.91 -3.32
CA VAL A 40 -3.88 -0.60 -3.40
C VAL A 40 -4.44 -0.97 -4.77
N LYS A 41 -5.76 -1.03 -4.91
CA LYS A 41 -6.41 -1.20 -6.21
C LYS A 41 -6.15 0.04 -7.07
N ALA A 42 -5.62 -0.15 -8.27
CA ALA A 42 -5.35 0.94 -9.20
C ALA A 42 -6.64 1.51 -9.79
N GLN A 43 -6.65 2.80 -10.10
CA GLN A 43 -7.71 3.38 -10.92
C GLN A 43 -7.76 2.69 -12.29
N PRO A 44 -8.93 2.24 -12.77
CA PRO A 44 -9.06 1.55 -14.05
C PRO A 44 -8.60 2.40 -15.25
N THR A 45 -8.59 3.71 -15.10
CA THR A 45 -8.14 4.66 -16.13
C THR A 45 -6.62 4.84 -16.17
N LEU A 46 -5.88 4.19 -15.27
CA LEU A 46 -4.43 4.24 -15.28
C LEU A 46 -3.90 3.42 -16.46
N THR A 47 -3.28 4.10 -17.42
CA THR A 47 -2.74 3.49 -18.65
C THR A 47 -1.24 3.19 -18.56
N TRP A 48 -0.66 3.23 -17.35
CA TRP A 48 0.76 2.98 -17.16
C TRP A 48 1.09 1.50 -17.35
N ASP A 49 2.15 1.23 -18.11
CA ASP A 49 2.74 -0.10 -18.17
C ASP A 49 3.69 -0.29 -16.99
N LEU A 50 3.20 -0.92 -15.95
CA LEU A 50 3.97 -1.31 -14.76
C LEU A 50 4.21 -2.84 -14.70
N GLY A 51 4.02 -3.55 -15.83
CA GLY A 51 4.08 -5.00 -15.91
C GLY A 51 2.84 -5.68 -15.31
N GLU A 52 3.01 -6.91 -14.83
CA GLU A 52 1.92 -7.73 -14.28
C GLU A 52 1.42 -7.22 -12.92
N THR A 53 0.62 -6.17 -12.90
CA THR A 53 0.09 -5.52 -11.69
C THR A 53 -1.18 -6.14 -11.16
N ARG A 54 -1.92 -6.89 -11.97
CA ARG A 54 -3.24 -7.46 -11.63
C ARG A 54 -4.23 -6.40 -11.12
N GLY A 55 -4.21 -5.20 -11.71
CA GLY A 55 -5.08 -4.10 -11.30
C GLY A 55 -4.70 -3.43 -9.97
N THR A 56 -3.45 -3.56 -9.54
CA THR A 56 -2.95 -2.92 -8.32
C THR A 56 -1.84 -1.90 -8.63
N VAL A 57 -1.61 -0.98 -7.70
CA VAL A 57 -0.48 -0.06 -7.74
C VAL A 57 0.16 0.03 -6.35
N ALA A 58 1.49 0.05 -6.30
CA ALA A 58 2.25 0.22 -5.07
C ALA A 58 2.71 1.67 -4.96
N LEU A 59 2.24 2.40 -3.96
CA LEU A 59 2.47 3.85 -3.80
C LEU A 59 3.32 4.15 -2.58
N ARG A 60 4.16 5.18 -2.69
CA ARG A 60 4.96 5.70 -1.58
C ARG A 60 5.23 7.19 -1.75
N VAL A 61 5.13 7.95 -0.66
CA VAL A 61 5.67 9.31 -0.57
C VAL A 61 7.07 9.22 0.08
N PRO A 62 8.16 9.51 -0.64
CA PRO A 62 9.51 9.40 -0.08
C PRO A 62 9.81 10.54 0.89
N ASP A 63 10.56 10.25 1.97
CA ASP A 63 11.06 11.28 2.87
C ASP A 63 12.45 11.77 2.40
N HIS A 64 12.46 12.51 1.31
CA HIS A 64 13.68 13.12 0.78
C HIS A 64 13.35 14.40 0.00
N PRO A 65 13.89 15.57 0.39
CA PRO A 65 13.49 16.86 -0.17
C PRO A 65 13.73 16.98 -1.67
N LEU A 66 14.87 16.46 -2.20
CA LEU A 66 15.16 16.49 -3.63
C LEU A 66 14.19 15.58 -4.42
N ALA A 67 13.90 14.38 -3.91
CA ALA A 67 12.94 13.48 -4.53
C ALA A 67 11.53 14.09 -4.56
N LEU A 68 11.09 14.72 -3.46
CA LEU A 68 9.79 15.42 -3.42
C LEU A 68 9.76 16.62 -4.38
N ALA A 69 10.85 17.38 -4.49
CA ALA A 69 10.94 18.47 -5.45
C ALA A 69 10.86 17.98 -6.90
N LEU A 70 11.51 16.88 -7.22
CA LEU A 70 11.41 16.22 -8.53
C LEU A 70 9.96 15.79 -8.80
N LEU A 71 9.36 15.03 -7.89
CA LEU A 71 7.99 14.51 -8.05
C LEU A 71 6.94 15.60 -8.20
N ARG A 72 7.12 16.77 -7.57
CA ARG A 72 6.22 17.92 -7.78
C ARG A 72 6.31 18.51 -9.19
N ARG A 73 7.43 18.31 -9.89
CA ARG A 73 7.65 18.80 -11.26
C ARG A 73 7.28 17.80 -12.33
N THR A 74 7.56 16.53 -12.09
CA THR A 74 7.35 15.44 -13.07
C THR A 74 6.01 14.72 -12.91
N GLY A 75 5.40 14.82 -11.73
CA GLY A 75 4.35 13.91 -11.31
C GLY A 75 4.91 12.58 -10.79
N PRO A 76 4.06 11.56 -10.62
CA PRO A 76 4.44 10.23 -10.15
C PRO A 76 5.50 9.56 -11.02
N LEU A 77 6.42 8.82 -10.40
CA LEU A 77 7.51 8.10 -11.08
C LEU A 77 7.57 6.65 -10.60
N ALA A 78 7.56 5.71 -11.55
CA ALA A 78 7.89 4.31 -11.28
C ALA A 78 9.40 4.20 -11.01
N VAL A 79 9.77 3.44 -9.97
CA VAL A 79 11.15 3.39 -9.50
C VAL A 79 11.61 1.96 -9.21
N SER A 80 12.91 1.76 -9.29
CA SER A 80 13.61 0.58 -8.80
C SER A 80 14.86 0.99 -8.02
N SER A 81 15.49 0.04 -7.35
CA SER A 81 16.79 0.30 -6.73
C SER A 81 17.87 0.62 -7.79
N ALA A 82 18.74 1.57 -7.49
CA ALA A 82 19.82 1.99 -8.40
C ALA A 82 21.02 1.03 -8.29
N ASN A 83 20.91 -0.15 -8.95
CA ASN A 83 21.95 -1.17 -8.98
C ASN A 83 21.80 -2.08 -10.20
N ARG A 84 22.88 -2.72 -10.60
CA ARG A 84 22.81 -3.86 -11.51
C ARG A 84 22.21 -5.07 -10.81
N THR A 85 21.48 -5.90 -11.54
CA THR A 85 20.89 -7.13 -11.01
C THR A 85 21.92 -7.97 -10.27
N GLY A 86 21.59 -8.33 -9.02
CA GLY A 86 22.45 -9.13 -8.14
C GLY A 86 23.52 -8.35 -7.38
N ARG A 87 23.63 -7.03 -7.58
CA ARG A 87 24.52 -6.17 -6.78
C ARG A 87 23.73 -5.43 -5.69
N PRO A 88 24.38 -5.00 -4.61
CA PRO A 88 23.76 -4.13 -3.61
C PRO A 88 23.26 -2.82 -4.23
N ALA A 89 22.16 -2.29 -3.70
CA ALA A 89 21.67 -0.97 -4.09
C ALA A 89 22.71 0.11 -3.79
N ALA A 90 22.89 1.05 -4.74
CA ALA A 90 23.79 2.17 -4.56
C ALA A 90 23.36 3.05 -3.37
N THR A 91 24.33 3.49 -2.60
CA THR A 91 24.11 4.39 -1.45
C THR A 91 24.56 5.83 -1.72
N THR A 92 25.23 6.05 -2.83
CA THR A 92 25.66 7.38 -3.31
C THR A 92 25.34 7.53 -4.80
N ALA A 93 25.27 8.79 -5.25
CA ALA A 93 25.10 9.10 -6.67
C ALA A 93 26.30 8.59 -7.51
N ALA A 94 27.51 8.66 -6.98
CA ALA A 94 28.70 8.15 -7.65
C ALA A 94 28.64 6.62 -7.85
N ASP A 95 28.25 5.87 -6.83
CA ASP A 95 28.08 4.41 -6.94
C ASP A 95 26.95 4.06 -7.93
N ALA A 96 25.83 4.80 -7.91
CA ALA A 96 24.76 4.62 -8.89
C ALA A 96 25.25 4.86 -10.33
N ALA A 97 26.01 5.92 -10.55
CA ALA A 97 26.60 6.25 -11.85
C ALA A 97 27.59 5.17 -12.30
N GLU A 98 28.43 4.65 -11.40
CA GLU A 98 29.37 3.57 -11.70
C GLU A 98 28.63 2.28 -12.07
N GLN A 99 27.59 1.91 -11.33
CA GLN A 99 26.84 0.68 -11.59
C GLN A 99 26.02 0.75 -12.86
N LEU A 100 25.34 1.86 -13.14
CA LEU A 100 24.34 1.99 -14.20
C LEU A 100 24.90 2.61 -15.48
N GLY A 101 25.95 3.46 -15.36
CA GLY A 101 26.66 4.02 -16.51
C GLY A 101 25.72 4.68 -17.52
N GLU A 102 25.88 4.35 -18.79
CA GLU A 102 25.12 4.89 -19.92
C GLU A 102 23.66 4.42 -19.98
N ALA A 103 23.26 3.47 -19.10
CA ALA A 103 21.86 3.01 -19.03
C ALA A 103 20.92 4.06 -18.43
N ILE A 104 21.44 5.10 -17.82
CA ILE A 104 20.68 6.21 -17.22
C ILE A 104 21.10 7.55 -17.84
N ALA A 105 20.12 8.41 -18.11
CA ALA A 105 20.39 9.72 -18.74
C ALA A 105 20.82 10.80 -17.74
N VAL A 106 20.34 10.71 -16.48
CA VAL A 106 20.58 11.73 -15.46
C VAL A 106 20.81 11.08 -14.11
N VAL A 107 21.80 11.59 -13.39
CA VAL A 107 22.05 11.28 -11.98
C VAL A 107 21.82 12.54 -11.17
N LEU A 108 20.92 12.47 -10.19
CA LEU A 108 20.71 13.54 -9.23
C LEU A 108 21.42 13.18 -7.93
N ASP A 109 22.39 14.02 -7.53
CA ASP A 109 23.10 13.83 -6.27
C ASP A 109 22.35 14.57 -5.14
N GLY A 110 21.72 13.79 -4.29
CA GLY A 110 21.07 14.27 -3.06
C GLY A 110 21.87 13.96 -1.79
N GLY A 111 23.14 13.59 -1.94
CA GLY A 111 23.94 13.06 -0.85
C GLY A 111 23.77 11.55 -0.64
N PRO A 112 24.47 10.97 0.34
CA PRO A 112 24.40 9.56 0.67
C PRO A 112 23.01 9.20 1.24
N THR A 113 22.54 7.99 0.95
CA THR A 113 21.29 7.49 1.52
C THR A 113 21.45 7.24 3.03
N PRO A 114 20.47 7.63 3.86
CA PRO A 114 20.59 7.55 5.32
C PRO A 114 20.53 6.12 5.90
N GLY A 115 20.51 5.09 5.05
CA GLY A 115 20.51 3.69 5.48
C GLY A 115 20.04 2.74 4.38
N ASN A 116 20.26 1.45 4.61
CA ASN A 116 19.95 0.38 3.65
C ASN A 116 18.62 -0.34 3.93
N ALA A 117 17.86 0.07 4.93
CA ALA A 117 16.59 -0.58 5.23
C ALA A 117 15.55 -0.26 4.13
N PRO A 118 15.02 -1.28 3.45
CA PRO A 118 14.00 -1.08 2.45
C PRO A 118 12.70 -0.60 3.10
N SER A 119 11.74 -0.10 2.30
CA SER A 119 10.41 0.22 2.80
C SER A 119 9.68 -1.03 3.28
N THR A 120 8.88 -0.89 4.34
CA THR A 120 7.84 -1.86 4.68
C THR A 120 6.74 -1.78 3.65
N ILE A 121 6.26 -2.94 3.17
CA ILE A 121 5.21 -3.04 2.15
C ILE A 121 3.97 -3.65 2.77
N VAL A 122 2.86 -2.95 2.67
CA VAL A 122 1.53 -3.41 3.11
C VAL A 122 0.62 -3.55 1.91
N ASP A 123 0.03 -4.72 1.74
CA ASP A 123 -1.03 -5.01 0.78
C ASP A 123 -2.40 -4.68 1.41
N ALA A 124 -3.13 -3.81 0.74
CA ALA A 124 -4.46 -3.36 1.12
C ALA A 124 -5.52 -3.68 0.04
N THR A 125 -5.27 -4.65 -0.80
CA THR A 125 -6.18 -5.05 -1.89
C THR A 125 -7.21 -6.08 -1.48
N GLY A 126 -6.99 -6.76 -0.34
CA GLY A 126 -7.93 -7.73 0.25
C GLY A 126 -8.74 -7.13 1.40
N ASP A 127 -9.52 -7.99 2.08
CA ASP A 127 -10.41 -7.60 3.18
C ASP A 127 -9.66 -7.11 4.43
N ARG A 128 -8.44 -7.58 4.63
CA ARG A 128 -7.55 -7.17 5.72
C ARG A 128 -6.18 -6.74 5.18
N LEU A 129 -5.64 -5.70 5.79
CA LEU A 129 -4.28 -5.24 5.49
C LEU A 129 -3.26 -6.32 5.87
N ARG A 130 -2.25 -6.53 5.01
CA ARG A 130 -1.18 -7.52 5.24
C ARG A 130 0.19 -6.96 4.93
N VAL A 131 1.14 -7.18 5.81
CA VAL A 131 2.55 -6.93 5.49
C VAL A 131 3.03 -7.98 4.49
N ILE A 132 3.53 -7.52 3.35
CA ILE A 132 4.17 -8.37 2.32
C ILE A 132 5.68 -8.44 2.55
N ARG A 133 6.26 -7.36 3.05
CA ARG A 133 7.68 -7.26 3.38
C ARG A 133 7.86 -6.32 4.55
N LEU A 134 8.52 -6.80 5.60
CA LEU A 134 9.03 -5.94 6.67
C LEU A 134 10.28 -5.20 6.19
N GLY A 135 10.36 -3.93 6.55
CA GLY A 135 11.45 -3.03 6.24
C GLY A 135 11.71 -2.10 7.42
N ALA A 136 11.90 -0.81 7.16
CA ALA A 136 12.24 0.18 8.18
C ALA A 136 11.14 0.40 9.24
N ILE A 137 9.87 0.11 8.93
CA ILE A 137 8.76 0.26 9.87
C ILE A 137 8.42 -1.13 10.43
N PRO A 138 8.56 -1.37 11.74
CA PRO A 138 8.22 -2.63 12.38
C PRO A 138 6.69 -2.84 12.44
N LEU A 139 6.27 -4.12 12.47
CA LEU A 139 4.86 -4.50 12.51
C LEU A 139 4.11 -3.87 13.70
N ALA A 140 4.77 -3.76 14.86
CA ALA A 140 4.16 -3.17 16.06
C ALA A 140 3.73 -1.70 15.86
N GLU A 141 4.51 -0.91 15.12
CA GLU A 141 4.16 0.47 14.80
C GLU A 141 2.97 0.55 13.83
N LEU A 142 2.92 -0.32 12.82
CA LEU A 142 1.77 -0.40 11.92
C LEU A 142 0.49 -0.75 12.69
N ARG A 143 0.57 -1.70 13.63
CA ARG A 143 -0.55 -2.15 14.46
C ARG A 143 -1.03 -1.09 15.45
N ALA A 144 -0.19 -0.16 15.83
CA ALA A 144 -0.63 0.99 16.62
C ALA A 144 -1.57 1.94 15.86
N VAL A 145 -1.58 1.86 14.51
CA VAL A 145 -2.38 2.74 13.64
C VAL A 145 -3.57 2.02 13.01
N ALA A 146 -3.40 0.76 12.60
CA ALA A 146 -4.42 -0.01 11.90
C ALA A 146 -4.30 -1.51 12.19
N ASP A 147 -5.38 -2.27 11.99
CA ASP A 147 -5.35 -3.73 12.05
C ASP A 147 -4.61 -4.28 10.84
N VAL A 148 -3.39 -4.78 11.06
CA VAL A 148 -2.48 -5.27 10.02
C VAL A 148 -1.98 -6.65 10.37
N LEU A 149 -2.18 -7.60 9.46
CA LEU A 149 -1.63 -8.95 9.56
C LEU A 149 -0.12 -8.93 9.27
N GLY A 150 0.62 -9.71 10.03
CA GLY A 150 2.01 -10.03 9.72
C GLY A 150 2.14 -10.85 8.44
N PRO A 151 3.37 -11.00 7.90
CA PRO A 151 3.59 -11.70 6.63
C PRO A 151 3.14 -13.17 6.67
N ASP A 152 3.35 -13.85 7.80
CA ASP A 152 3.09 -15.30 7.98
C ASP A 152 1.78 -15.58 8.74
N GLU A 153 1.01 -14.56 9.11
CA GLU A 153 -0.24 -14.76 9.84
C GLU A 153 -1.33 -15.30 8.91
N PRO A 154 -2.12 -16.31 9.36
CA PRO A 154 -3.22 -16.85 8.55
C PRO A 154 -4.27 -15.77 8.27
N ARG A 155 -4.86 -15.81 7.07
CA ARG A 155 -6.12 -15.11 6.81
C ARG A 155 -7.23 -15.93 7.48
N GLU A 156 -7.66 -15.53 8.66
CA GLU A 156 -8.95 -16.03 9.14
C GLU A 156 -10.03 -15.53 8.18
N PRO A 157 -10.95 -16.41 7.73
CA PRO A 157 -12.09 -15.94 6.96
C PRO A 157 -12.85 -14.93 7.81
N ALA A 158 -13.35 -13.86 7.20
CA ALA A 158 -14.25 -12.92 7.86
C ALA A 158 -15.35 -13.75 8.56
N HIS A 159 -15.51 -13.59 9.87
CA HIS A 159 -16.64 -14.20 10.57
C HIS A 159 -17.90 -13.58 9.96
N ASP A 160 -18.64 -14.41 9.18
CA ASP A 160 -20.05 -14.13 8.93
C ASP A 160 -20.72 -14.08 10.32
N GLU A 161 -21.03 -12.90 10.82
CA GLU A 161 -21.96 -12.76 11.92
C GLU A 161 -23.26 -13.41 11.46
N PRO A 162 -23.77 -14.45 12.18
CA PRO A 162 -25.05 -15.04 11.83
C PRO A 162 -26.10 -13.93 11.96
N ALA A 163 -26.76 -13.63 10.85
CA ALA A 163 -27.90 -12.72 10.82
C ALA A 163 -28.85 -13.06 11.99
N ALA A 164 -29.05 -12.09 12.88
CA ALA A 164 -29.92 -12.21 14.03
C ALA A 164 -31.25 -12.79 13.59
N GLY A 165 -31.57 -13.95 14.15
CA GLY A 165 -32.73 -14.73 13.82
C GLY A 165 -34.01 -13.89 13.94
N SER A 166 -34.78 -13.90 12.86
CA SER A 166 -36.17 -13.51 12.85
C SER A 166 -36.90 -14.34 13.88
N ALA A 167 -37.31 -13.71 14.98
CA ALA A 167 -38.23 -14.31 15.94
C ALA A 167 -39.55 -14.59 15.26
N GLU A 168 -39.84 -15.87 15.05
CA GLU A 168 -41.18 -16.34 14.76
C GLU A 168 -42.08 -16.01 15.97
N ALA A 169 -42.99 -15.08 15.75
CA ALA A 169 -44.13 -14.87 16.63
C ALA A 169 -45.18 -15.92 16.32
N THR A 170 -45.14 -17.04 17.03
CA THR A 170 -46.27 -17.95 17.15
C THR A 170 -47.31 -17.32 18.08
N GLY A 171 -48.28 -16.67 17.47
CA GLY A 171 -49.51 -16.26 18.16
C GLY A 171 -50.62 -17.24 17.83
N GLY A 172 -50.80 -18.26 18.68
CA GLY A 172 -52.01 -19.02 18.73
C GLY A 172 -53.15 -18.22 19.30
N ALA A 173 -54.28 -18.26 18.71
CA ALA A 173 -55.54 -17.92 19.34
C ALA A 173 -56.67 -18.80 18.79
N ASP A 174 -57.01 -19.62 19.62
CA ASP A 174 -58.18 -20.36 19.90
C ASP A 174 -59.50 -19.62 19.56
N ALA A 175 -60.39 -20.33 18.90
CA ALA A 175 -61.81 -19.98 18.85
C ALA A 175 -62.61 -21.16 19.37
N PRO A 176 -63.65 -20.93 20.05
CA PRO A 176 -64.82 -21.74 19.76
C PRO A 176 -66.14 -21.00 19.80
N GLY A 177 -67.09 -21.53 19.09
CA GLY A 177 -68.45 -21.59 19.60
C GLY A 177 -69.47 -20.67 18.96
N ASP A 178 -70.27 -21.29 18.23
CA ASP A 178 -71.67 -21.60 18.49
C ASP A 178 -72.75 -20.55 18.15
N GLY A 179 -73.75 -21.02 17.46
CA GLY A 179 -75.13 -20.70 17.80
C GLY A 179 -75.93 -19.90 16.77
N ARG A 180 -76.64 -20.72 15.99
CA ARG A 180 -77.97 -20.49 15.35
C ARG A 180 -78.01 -19.78 14.00
#